data_702527166dd14802767aaccb0b53f303
#
_entry.id   702527166dd14802767aaccb0b53f303
#
_cell.length_a   1.000
_cell.length_b   1.000
_cell.length_c   1.000
_cell.angle_alpha   90.00
_cell.angle_beta   90.00
_cell.angle_gamma   90.00
#
_symmetry.space_group_name_H-M   'P 1'
#
loop_
_entity.id
_entity.type
_entity.pdbx_description
1 polymer ?
#
loop_
_entity_poly.entity_id
_entity_poly.type
_entity_poly.pdbx_seq_one_letter_code
_entity_poly.pdbx_strand_id
1 'polypeptide(L)'
;SWMTVVTAMGQTQEKKKLNFAVQSLNADDVSAGQSANFANSLQGKVAGLQVSTGGSSPNGSTQVIIRAISSINNSQSNEPLVIVDGMPIRGSGSSLGDLNPNDIENMSVLKGAAASALYGQEAANGVIMITTKRGQEGTMQVTATGGWEISNAIHTPKIQNLYEAGGGGFYSRNAASGGWGSYLTSEDRVYDNVGDFLGTGFLQKYDLSLSGGSKKFNAYASASYMNNEGMVPKDYKNRLSVFVKTDFKPSDQVSVQLSANFVNSKSRGFGNSMSSIYAWPINKNMSDYVTKEGRPNWWALYDNWDDRDILNDAGRITATVSPYYGRYYDKSETE
;
A
#
# COMPACT_ATOMS: atom_id res chain seq x y z
N SER A 1 -1.96 -35.58 -6.99
CA SER A 1 -0.81 -34.72 -7.31
C SER A 1 0.01 -34.50 -6.04
N TRP A 2 1.29 -34.86 -6.12
CA TRP A 2 2.23 -34.69 -4.99
C TRP A 2 2.56 -33.20 -4.87
N MET A 3 2.16 -32.60 -3.77
CA MET A 3 2.45 -31.20 -3.51
C MET A 3 3.94 -31.07 -3.12
N THR A 4 4.73 -30.51 -4.01
CA THR A 4 6.13 -30.20 -3.78
C THR A 4 6.27 -28.76 -3.26
N VAL A 5 7.18 -28.55 -2.34
CA VAL A 5 7.47 -27.24 -1.75
C VAL A 5 8.93 -26.91 -2.01
N VAL A 6 9.21 -25.69 -2.42
CA VAL A 6 10.59 -25.20 -2.51
C VAL A 6 11.09 -24.89 -1.10
N THR A 7 12.20 -25.52 -0.73
CA THR A 7 12.85 -25.32 0.57
C THR A 7 14.06 -24.39 0.45
N ALA A 8 14.79 -24.24 1.55
CA ALA A 8 16.02 -23.47 1.60
C ALA A 8 16.97 -23.82 0.44
N MET A 9 17.62 -22.83 -0.13
CA MET A 9 18.51 -22.94 -1.30
C MET A 9 17.82 -23.40 -2.61
N GLY A 10 16.53 -23.20 -2.77
CA GLY A 10 15.82 -23.53 -4.01
C GLY A 10 15.61 -25.03 -4.27
N GLN A 11 15.88 -25.90 -3.30
CA GLN A 11 15.62 -27.33 -3.46
C GLN A 11 14.14 -27.64 -3.31
N THR A 12 13.62 -28.48 -4.23
CA THR A 12 12.24 -28.92 -4.21
C THR A 12 12.12 -30.23 -3.42
N GLN A 13 11.32 -30.23 -2.37
CA GLN A 13 11.03 -31.42 -1.55
C GLN A 13 9.54 -31.69 -1.44
N GLU A 14 9.17 -32.96 -1.27
CA GLU A 14 7.79 -33.33 -1.00
C GLU A 14 7.35 -32.81 0.36
N LYS A 15 6.19 -32.17 0.44
CA LYS A 15 5.62 -31.60 1.67
C LYS A 15 5.57 -32.60 2.85
N LYS A 16 5.37 -33.90 2.55
CA LYS A 16 5.34 -34.97 3.54
C LYS A 16 6.69 -35.28 4.20
N LYS A 17 7.79 -34.88 3.58
CA LYS A 17 9.16 -35.09 4.08
C LYS A 17 9.67 -33.94 4.94
N LEU A 18 8.88 -32.86 5.06
CA LEU A 18 9.26 -31.72 5.87
C LEU A 18 8.85 -31.93 7.33
N ASN A 19 9.78 -31.81 8.24
CA ASN A 19 9.56 -31.92 9.69
C ASN A 19 8.93 -30.66 10.32
N PHE A 20 8.43 -29.73 9.50
CA PHE A 20 7.85 -28.47 9.94
C PHE A 20 6.64 -28.06 9.11
N ALA A 21 5.76 -27.28 9.73
CA ALA A 21 4.53 -26.84 9.08
C ALA A 21 4.83 -25.77 8.01
N VAL A 22 4.58 -26.12 6.73
CA VAL A 22 4.62 -25.19 5.60
C VAL A 22 3.24 -25.03 5.03
N GLN A 23 2.81 -23.80 4.85
CA GLN A 23 1.61 -23.47 4.12
C GLN A 23 2.00 -22.93 2.76
N SER A 24 1.51 -23.56 1.69
CA SER A 24 1.76 -23.16 0.29
C SER A 24 0.49 -22.64 -0.35
N LEU A 25 0.62 -21.60 -1.16
CA LEU A 25 -0.41 -21.03 -2.03
C LEU A 25 0.05 -21.16 -3.49
N ASN A 26 -0.87 -21.50 -4.38
CA ASN A 26 -0.61 -21.58 -5.82
C ASN A 26 -0.74 -20.21 -6.49
N ALA A 27 -0.29 -20.10 -7.73
CA ALA A 27 -0.42 -18.90 -8.56
C ALA A 27 -1.86 -18.36 -8.61
N ASP A 28 -2.84 -19.23 -8.81
CA ASP A 28 -4.26 -18.86 -8.90
C ASP A 28 -4.77 -18.29 -7.57
N ASP A 29 -4.38 -18.88 -6.44
CA ASP A 29 -4.75 -18.39 -5.12
C ASP A 29 -4.15 -17.00 -4.85
N VAL A 30 -2.94 -16.76 -5.35
CA VAL A 30 -2.20 -15.50 -5.13
C VAL A 30 -2.74 -14.39 -6.03
N SER A 31 -3.03 -14.68 -7.30
CA SER A 31 -3.48 -13.71 -8.31
C SER A 31 -4.98 -13.40 -8.27
N ALA A 32 -5.80 -14.25 -7.65
CA ALA A 32 -7.26 -14.15 -7.67
C ALA A 32 -7.84 -12.82 -7.13
N GLY A 33 -7.07 -12.06 -6.36
CA GLY A 33 -7.54 -10.80 -5.76
C GLY A 33 -7.32 -9.55 -6.59
N GLN A 34 -6.54 -9.57 -7.68
CA GLN A 34 -6.16 -8.41 -8.52
C GLN A 34 -5.84 -7.13 -7.74
N SER A 35 -5.58 -7.24 -6.44
CA SER A 35 -5.34 -6.10 -5.54
C SER A 35 -4.13 -5.27 -5.99
N ALA A 36 -4.21 -3.95 -5.82
CA ALA A 36 -3.10 -3.03 -6.05
C ALA A 36 -1.85 -3.37 -5.24
N ASN A 37 -2.05 -3.94 -4.04
CA ASN A 37 -0.98 -4.39 -3.17
C ASN A 37 -1.02 -5.91 -3.01
N PHE A 38 0.07 -6.58 -3.39
CA PHE A 38 0.20 -8.03 -3.29
C PHE A 38 -0.07 -8.57 -1.88
N ALA A 39 0.41 -7.88 -0.84
CA ALA A 39 0.21 -8.32 0.54
C ALA A 39 -1.28 -8.44 0.90
N ASN A 40 -2.15 -7.57 0.37
CA ASN A 40 -3.59 -7.64 0.61
C ASN A 40 -4.23 -8.91 0.02
N SER A 41 -3.68 -9.42 -1.08
CA SER A 41 -4.16 -10.66 -1.70
C SER A 41 -3.92 -11.89 -0.84
N LEU A 42 -3.05 -11.79 0.17
CA LEU A 42 -2.70 -12.87 1.10
C LEU A 42 -3.62 -12.95 2.32
N GLN A 43 -4.37 -11.88 2.58
CA GLN A 43 -5.27 -11.81 3.75
C GLN A 43 -6.33 -12.89 3.68
N GLY A 44 -6.48 -13.64 4.77
CA GLY A 44 -7.44 -14.75 4.88
C GLY A 44 -7.04 -16.03 4.15
N LYS A 45 -5.97 -16.05 3.32
CA LYS A 45 -5.50 -17.24 2.58
C LYS A 45 -4.42 -18.01 3.32
N VAL A 46 -3.70 -17.36 4.21
CA VAL A 46 -2.64 -17.97 5.03
C VAL A 46 -3.03 -17.93 6.49
N ALA A 47 -3.16 -19.10 7.12
CA ALA A 47 -3.48 -19.19 8.54
C ALA A 47 -2.40 -18.51 9.41
N GLY A 48 -2.82 -17.59 10.27
CA GLY A 48 -1.92 -16.83 11.15
C GLY A 48 -1.09 -15.75 10.44
N LEU A 49 -1.37 -15.41 9.20
CA LEU A 49 -0.88 -14.22 8.53
C LEU A 49 -1.89 -13.09 8.76
N GLN A 50 -1.43 -12.00 9.28
CA GLN A 50 -2.20 -10.78 9.46
C GLN A 50 -1.62 -9.69 8.56
N VAL A 51 -2.48 -9.11 7.73
CA VAL A 51 -2.13 -7.99 6.87
C VAL A 51 -2.88 -6.77 7.36
N SER A 52 -2.15 -5.72 7.66
CA SER A 52 -2.70 -4.43 8.08
C SER A 52 -2.28 -3.38 7.07
N THR A 53 -3.25 -2.67 6.51
CA THR A 53 -3.01 -1.58 5.56
C THR A 53 -3.26 -0.25 6.26
N GLY A 54 -2.30 0.65 6.20
CA GLY A 54 -2.38 1.99 6.79
C GLY A 54 -3.26 2.92 5.97
N GLY A 55 -4.58 2.79 6.14
CA GLY A 55 -5.56 3.67 5.50
C GLY A 55 -5.97 3.24 4.09
N SER A 56 -6.84 4.06 3.47
CA SER A 56 -7.38 3.84 2.12
C SER A 56 -6.57 4.54 1.02
N SER A 57 -5.40 5.06 1.36
CA SER A 57 -4.48 5.69 0.39
C SER A 57 -3.81 4.63 -0.48
N PRO A 58 -3.64 4.85 -1.79
CA PRO A 58 -2.81 4.02 -2.66
C PRO A 58 -1.38 3.83 -2.14
N ASN A 59 -0.91 4.77 -1.33
CA ASN A 59 0.41 4.77 -0.68
C ASN A 59 0.40 4.28 0.76
N GLY A 60 -0.74 3.77 1.26
CA GLY A 60 -0.84 3.24 2.60
C GLY A 60 0.24 2.17 2.85
N SER A 61 1.00 2.32 3.93
CA SER A 61 1.96 1.30 4.34
C SER A 61 1.23 0.00 4.63
N THR A 62 1.73 -1.10 4.07
CA THR A 62 1.17 -2.42 4.36
C THR A 62 2.14 -3.15 5.26
N GLN A 63 1.66 -3.55 6.42
CA GLN A 63 2.41 -4.34 7.37
C GLN A 63 1.90 -5.78 7.33
N VAL A 64 2.84 -6.71 7.21
CA VAL A 64 2.56 -8.15 7.22
C VAL A 64 3.16 -8.75 8.48
N ILE A 65 2.34 -9.46 9.25
CA ILE A 65 2.75 -10.09 10.51
C ILE A 65 2.37 -11.56 10.48
N ILE A 66 3.29 -12.44 10.86
CA ILE A 66 3.03 -13.87 11.00
C ILE A 66 2.88 -14.22 12.49
N ARG A 67 1.70 -14.71 12.87
CA ARG A 67 1.26 -15.19 14.22
C ARG A 67 1.03 -14.10 15.26
N ALA A 68 1.98 -13.24 15.57
CA ALA A 68 1.81 -12.18 16.56
C ALA A 68 2.96 -11.18 16.49
N ILE A 69 2.77 -10.03 17.10
CA ILE A 69 3.82 -9.04 17.33
C ILE A 69 4.81 -9.62 18.33
N SER A 70 6.05 -9.84 17.89
CA SER A 70 7.12 -10.41 18.74
C SER A 70 7.84 -9.34 19.57
N SER A 71 7.82 -8.09 19.11
CA SER A 71 8.47 -6.96 19.79
C SER A 71 7.54 -5.75 19.85
N ILE A 72 7.40 -5.17 21.04
CA ILE A 72 6.71 -3.91 21.30
C ILE A 72 7.60 -2.72 20.94
N ASN A 73 8.89 -2.96 20.74
CA ASN A 73 9.84 -1.90 20.40
C ASN A 73 9.74 -1.54 18.91
N ASN A 74 9.37 -0.30 18.63
CA ASN A 74 9.25 0.24 17.26
C ASN A 74 10.57 0.25 16.47
N SER A 75 11.70 0.03 17.12
CA SER A 75 13.01 -0.06 16.47
C SER A 75 13.30 -1.41 15.82
N GLN A 76 12.49 -2.44 16.09
CA GLN A 76 12.62 -3.76 15.49
C GLN A 76 11.41 -4.05 14.59
N SER A 77 11.68 -4.41 13.35
CA SER A 77 10.63 -4.83 12.42
C SER A 77 10.01 -6.16 12.89
N ASN A 78 8.69 -6.19 12.96
CA ASN A 78 7.92 -7.42 13.19
C ASN A 78 7.55 -8.13 11.86
N GLU A 79 8.10 -7.65 10.76
CA GLU A 79 7.82 -8.20 9.43
C GLU A 79 8.61 -9.50 9.19
N PRO A 80 8.03 -10.45 8.44
CA PRO A 80 8.73 -11.66 8.04
C PRO A 80 9.83 -11.37 7.01
N LEU A 81 10.85 -12.21 6.98
CA LEU A 81 11.84 -12.20 5.92
C LEU A 81 11.21 -12.65 4.60
N VAL A 82 11.38 -11.88 3.54
CA VAL A 82 10.90 -12.22 2.20
C VAL A 82 12.06 -12.77 1.37
N ILE A 83 11.85 -13.94 0.78
CA ILE A 83 12.84 -14.60 -0.09
C ILE A 83 12.19 -14.85 -1.44
N VAL A 84 12.78 -14.30 -2.50
CA VAL A 84 12.33 -14.51 -3.88
C VAL A 84 13.38 -15.30 -4.64
N ASP A 85 12.97 -16.44 -5.18
CA ASP A 85 13.84 -17.38 -5.90
C ASP A 85 15.14 -17.76 -5.14
N GLY A 86 15.03 -17.86 -3.82
CA GLY A 86 16.16 -18.20 -2.93
C GLY A 86 16.99 -17.01 -2.47
N MET A 87 16.72 -15.80 -2.93
CA MET A 87 17.44 -14.59 -2.54
C MET A 87 16.62 -13.74 -1.56
N PRO A 88 17.16 -13.38 -0.38
CA PRO A 88 16.48 -12.52 0.55
C PRO A 88 16.39 -11.10 0.01
N ILE A 89 15.17 -10.55 -0.01
CA ILE A 89 14.93 -9.15 -0.32
C ILE A 89 14.99 -8.38 1.00
N ARG A 90 15.98 -7.50 1.12
CA ARG A 90 16.13 -6.61 2.27
C ARG A 90 15.54 -5.25 1.92
N GLY A 91 14.52 -4.84 2.65
CA GLY A 91 13.88 -3.54 2.46
C GLY A 91 12.77 -3.36 3.49
N SER A 92 12.55 -2.12 3.92
CA SER A 92 11.49 -1.75 4.82
C SER A 92 10.13 -1.95 4.14
N GLY A 93 9.24 -2.75 4.72
CA GLY A 93 7.77 -2.83 4.52
C GLY A 93 7.17 -2.85 3.10
N SER A 94 7.87 -2.33 2.12
CA SER A 94 7.39 -2.20 0.73
C SER A 94 7.80 -3.36 -0.19
N SER A 95 8.73 -4.22 0.22
CA SER A 95 9.29 -5.25 -0.66
C SER A 95 8.27 -6.26 -1.20
N LEU A 96 7.24 -6.57 -0.44
CA LEU A 96 6.11 -7.39 -0.94
C LEU A 96 5.17 -6.60 -1.86
N GLY A 97 4.97 -5.31 -1.60
CA GLY A 97 4.10 -4.45 -2.41
C GLY A 97 4.62 -4.19 -3.82
N ASP A 98 5.93 -4.36 -4.04
CA ASP A 98 6.57 -4.12 -5.33
C ASP A 98 6.55 -5.35 -6.25
N LEU A 99 6.22 -6.52 -5.72
CA LEU A 99 6.08 -7.73 -6.52
C LEU A 99 4.75 -7.72 -7.30
N ASN A 100 4.81 -8.16 -8.56
CA ASN A 100 3.61 -8.40 -9.33
C ASN A 100 3.05 -9.80 -8.99
N PRO A 101 1.81 -9.91 -8.45
CA PRO A 101 1.22 -11.22 -8.14
C PRO A 101 1.14 -12.15 -9.33
N ASN A 102 1.02 -11.62 -10.55
CA ASN A 102 0.91 -12.41 -11.77
C ASN A 102 2.23 -13.08 -12.18
N ASP A 103 3.38 -12.66 -11.62
CA ASP A 103 4.68 -13.29 -11.85
C ASP A 103 5.00 -14.41 -10.86
N ILE A 104 4.12 -14.64 -9.87
CA ILE A 104 4.32 -15.64 -8.83
C ILE A 104 3.76 -16.99 -9.28
N GLU A 105 4.58 -18.03 -9.20
CA GLU A 105 4.18 -19.42 -9.43
C GLU A 105 3.69 -20.08 -8.15
N ASN A 106 4.44 -19.87 -7.05
CA ASN A 106 4.15 -20.47 -5.76
C ASN A 106 4.66 -19.59 -4.63
N MET A 107 3.95 -19.61 -3.51
CA MET A 107 4.38 -18.99 -2.28
C MET A 107 4.28 -19.97 -1.13
N SER A 108 5.28 -19.96 -0.26
CA SER A 108 5.33 -20.80 0.94
C SER A 108 5.65 -19.96 2.17
N VAL A 109 4.92 -20.18 3.26
CA VAL A 109 5.12 -19.48 4.50
C VAL A 109 5.67 -20.43 5.55
N LEU A 110 6.88 -20.13 6.03
CA LEU A 110 7.55 -20.80 7.14
C LEU A 110 7.34 -20.02 8.44
N LYS A 111 6.99 -20.73 9.49
CA LYS A 111 6.62 -20.14 10.79
C LYS A 111 7.53 -20.59 11.90
N GLY A 112 7.89 -19.66 12.79
CA GLY A 112 8.56 -19.95 14.06
C GLY A 112 9.98 -20.53 13.92
N ALA A 113 10.33 -21.46 14.81
CA ALA A 113 11.67 -22.01 14.94
C ALA A 113 12.24 -22.64 13.66
N ALA A 114 11.39 -23.17 12.78
CA ALA A 114 11.82 -23.73 11.51
C ALA A 114 12.40 -22.67 10.56
N ALA A 115 11.81 -21.49 10.56
CA ALA A 115 12.30 -20.35 9.78
C ALA A 115 13.68 -19.88 10.29
N SER A 116 13.80 -19.73 11.62
CA SER A 116 15.04 -19.31 12.27
C SER A 116 16.18 -20.33 12.12
N ALA A 117 15.86 -21.62 12.11
CA ALA A 117 16.84 -22.69 11.92
C ALA A 117 17.45 -22.67 10.51
N LEU A 118 16.68 -22.23 9.51
CA LEU A 118 17.14 -22.19 8.10
C LEU A 118 17.79 -20.86 7.71
N TYR A 119 17.31 -19.75 8.24
CA TYR A 119 17.68 -18.40 7.80
C TYR A 119 18.19 -17.50 8.94
N GLY A 120 18.40 -18.07 10.12
CA GLY A 120 18.97 -17.36 11.27
C GLY A 120 18.01 -16.37 11.93
N GLN A 121 18.57 -15.39 12.64
CA GLN A 121 17.80 -14.44 13.44
C GLN A 121 16.92 -13.51 12.60
N GLU A 122 17.29 -13.21 11.37
CA GLU A 122 16.46 -12.38 10.46
C GLU A 122 15.09 -13.01 10.17
N ALA A 123 14.99 -14.34 10.32
CA ALA A 123 13.77 -15.09 10.12
C ALA A 123 12.97 -15.35 11.42
N ALA A 124 13.29 -14.69 12.52
CA ALA A 124 12.61 -14.88 13.81
C ALA A 124 11.10 -14.64 13.73
N ASN A 125 10.68 -13.69 12.89
CA ASN A 125 9.28 -13.35 12.65
C ASN A 125 8.61 -14.19 11.54
N GLY A 126 9.31 -15.22 11.04
CA GLY A 126 8.87 -16.07 9.94
C GLY A 126 9.51 -15.71 8.60
N VAL A 127 9.26 -16.55 7.61
CA VAL A 127 9.76 -16.37 6.24
C VAL A 127 8.63 -16.56 5.24
N ILE A 128 8.55 -15.66 4.27
CA ILE A 128 7.73 -15.79 3.07
C ILE A 128 8.65 -16.12 1.91
N MET A 129 8.55 -17.35 1.41
CA MET A 129 9.30 -17.79 0.22
C MET A 129 8.41 -17.68 -1.00
N ILE A 130 8.90 -16.98 -2.01
CA ILE A 130 8.22 -16.75 -3.28
C ILE A 130 9.04 -17.38 -4.39
N THR A 131 8.38 -18.18 -5.21
CA THR A 131 8.95 -18.71 -6.45
C THR A 131 8.26 -18.02 -7.61
N THR A 132 9.03 -17.40 -8.48
CA THR A 132 8.51 -16.71 -9.66
C THR A 132 8.29 -17.70 -10.81
N LYS A 133 7.37 -17.36 -11.70
CA LYS A 133 7.06 -18.12 -12.91
C LYS A 133 8.31 -18.30 -13.77
N ARG A 134 8.34 -19.42 -14.49
CA ARG A 134 9.42 -19.80 -15.41
C ARG A 134 8.85 -20.06 -16.79
N GLY A 135 9.70 -20.01 -17.80
CA GLY A 135 9.39 -20.52 -19.10
C GLY A 135 9.09 -22.01 -19.05
N GLN A 136 8.06 -22.44 -19.74
CA GLN A 136 7.71 -23.85 -19.86
C GLN A 136 8.18 -24.39 -21.22
N GLU A 137 8.60 -25.66 -21.22
CA GLU A 137 8.93 -26.38 -22.47
C GLU A 137 7.68 -26.49 -23.34
N GLY A 138 7.79 -26.15 -24.61
CA GLY A 138 6.72 -26.26 -25.56
C GLY A 138 6.42 -24.97 -26.31
N THR A 139 5.16 -24.82 -26.72
CA THR A 139 4.70 -23.67 -27.49
C THR A 139 4.73 -22.39 -26.68
N MET A 140 5.08 -21.29 -27.32
CA MET A 140 5.04 -19.97 -26.70
C MET A 140 3.60 -19.63 -26.28
N GLN A 141 3.43 -19.29 -25.01
CA GLN A 141 2.16 -18.86 -24.42
C GLN A 141 2.21 -17.37 -24.12
N VAL A 142 1.18 -16.66 -24.57
CA VAL A 142 0.98 -15.25 -24.29
C VAL A 142 -0.24 -15.12 -23.38
N THR A 143 -0.09 -14.42 -22.27
CA THR A 143 -1.20 -14.13 -21.35
C THR A 143 -1.30 -12.62 -21.16
N ALA A 144 -2.50 -12.10 -21.41
CA ALA A 144 -2.82 -10.69 -21.15
C ALA A 144 -3.97 -10.62 -20.13
N THR A 145 -3.80 -9.80 -19.10
CA THR A 145 -4.79 -9.61 -18.04
C THR A 145 -5.02 -8.13 -17.82
N GLY A 146 -6.27 -7.72 -17.66
CA GLY A 146 -6.66 -6.36 -17.32
C GLY A 146 -7.67 -6.35 -16.19
N GLY A 147 -7.57 -5.35 -15.31
CA GLY A 147 -8.47 -5.17 -14.17
C GLY A 147 -8.74 -3.71 -13.88
N TRP A 148 -9.96 -3.43 -13.43
CA TRP A 148 -10.40 -2.12 -12.97
C TRP A 148 -11.11 -2.27 -11.65
N GLU A 149 -10.88 -1.31 -10.76
CA GLU A 149 -11.55 -1.24 -9.46
C GLU A 149 -12.02 0.19 -9.22
N ILE A 150 -13.24 0.34 -8.72
CA ILE A 150 -13.81 1.62 -8.30
C ILE A 150 -14.01 1.57 -6.80
N SER A 151 -13.47 2.56 -6.10
CA SER A 151 -13.53 2.64 -4.64
C SER A 151 -14.25 3.90 -4.20
N ASN A 152 -15.26 3.75 -3.33
CA ASN A 152 -16.01 4.85 -2.73
C ASN A 152 -16.06 4.69 -1.21
N ALA A 153 -16.04 5.80 -0.49
CA ALA A 153 -16.26 5.81 0.94
C ALA A 153 -17.73 5.54 1.25
N ILE A 154 -18.03 4.34 1.78
CA ILE A 154 -19.42 3.94 2.10
C ILE A 154 -19.78 4.36 3.53
N HIS A 155 -18.82 4.31 4.45
CA HIS A 155 -19.01 4.66 5.85
C HIS A 155 -17.92 5.62 6.30
N THR A 156 -18.33 6.82 6.67
CA THR A 156 -17.49 7.80 7.35
C THR A 156 -17.89 7.89 8.82
N PRO A 157 -16.96 8.23 9.72
CA PRO A 157 -17.33 8.50 11.11
C PRO A 157 -18.42 9.57 11.18
N LYS A 158 -19.42 9.35 12.02
CA LYS A 158 -20.44 10.36 12.27
C LYS A 158 -19.81 11.50 13.05
N ILE A 159 -19.88 12.69 12.48
CA ILE A 159 -19.44 13.93 13.11
C ILE A 159 -20.65 14.59 13.75
N GLN A 160 -20.45 15.20 14.92
CA GLN A 160 -21.49 15.98 15.57
C GLN A 160 -21.86 17.18 14.67
N ASN A 161 -23.10 17.61 14.70
CA ASN A 161 -23.65 18.71 13.88
C ASN A 161 -24.43 19.75 14.70
N LEU A 162 -24.17 19.82 16.00
CA LEU A 162 -24.91 20.67 16.92
C LEU A 162 -24.08 21.85 17.43
N TYR A 163 -22.74 21.71 17.42
CA TYR A 163 -21.84 22.70 18.00
C TYR A 163 -20.81 23.16 16.98
N GLU A 164 -20.45 24.43 17.05
CA GLU A 164 -19.38 25.03 16.24
C GLU A 164 -17.97 24.72 16.79
N ALA A 165 -16.96 25.28 16.15
CA ALA A 165 -15.58 25.22 16.63
C ALA A 165 -15.46 25.83 18.03
N GLY A 166 -14.73 25.14 18.92
CA GLY A 166 -14.52 25.62 20.29
C GLY A 166 -14.48 24.48 21.30
N GLY A 167 -14.56 24.85 22.57
CA GLY A 167 -14.58 23.92 23.69
C GLY A 167 -15.32 24.49 24.89
N GLY A 168 -15.87 23.59 25.72
CA GLY A 168 -16.58 24.00 26.95
C GLY A 168 -17.84 24.84 26.74
N GLY A 169 -18.44 24.78 25.55
CA GLY A 169 -19.64 25.55 25.20
C GLY A 169 -19.36 26.98 24.71
N PHE A 170 -18.09 27.31 24.47
CA PHE A 170 -17.71 28.62 23.98
C PHE A 170 -17.01 28.52 22.63
N TYR A 171 -17.35 29.43 21.72
CA TYR A 171 -16.63 29.61 20.48
C TYR A 171 -15.16 29.96 20.75
N SER A 172 -14.26 29.28 20.05
CA SER A 172 -12.83 29.62 20.11
C SER A 172 -12.25 29.66 18.71
N ARG A 173 -11.65 30.78 18.35
CA ARG A 173 -10.95 30.98 17.10
C ARG A 173 -9.78 30.01 16.90
N ASN A 174 -9.11 29.65 17.99
CA ASN A 174 -7.93 28.79 17.98
C ASN A 174 -8.27 27.29 18.05
N ALA A 175 -9.53 26.94 18.14
CA ALA A 175 -9.95 25.55 18.24
C ALA A 175 -10.14 24.92 16.85
N ALA A 176 -9.04 24.86 16.08
CA ALA A 176 -8.99 24.06 14.85
C ALA A 176 -9.22 22.54 15.10
N SER A 177 -9.34 22.13 16.36
CA SER A 177 -9.43 20.74 16.78
C SER A 177 -10.58 20.46 17.76
N GLY A 178 -11.50 21.37 17.98
CA GLY A 178 -12.61 21.16 18.90
C GLY A 178 -13.96 21.48 18.26
N GLY A 179 -14.88 20.57 18.27
CA GLY A 179 -16.27 20.77 17.83
C GLY A 179 -17.26 20.85 19.00
N TRP A 180 -16.89 21.51 20.09
CA TRP A 180 -17.70 21.65 21.31
C TRP A 180 -17.79 23.12 21.76
N GLY A 181 -17.91 24.03 20.80
CA GLY A 181 -18.11 25.44 20.99
C GLY A 181 -19.56 25.78 21.33
N SER A 182 -20.02 26.96 20.89
CA SER A 182 -21.42 27.38 21.09
C SER A 182 -22.38 26.51 20.30
N TYR A 183 -23.62 26.46 20.74
CA TYR A 183 -24.68 25.73 20.03
C TYR A 183 -25.01 26.45 18.71
N LEU A 184 -25.06 25.70 17.62
CA LEU A 184 -25.42 26.22 16.31
C LEU A 184 -26.89 26.66 16.30
N THR A 185 -27.15 27.77 15.67
CA THR A 185 -28.49 28.35 15.49
C THR A 185 -29.05 27.97 14.12
N SER A 186 -30.31 28.28 13.86
CA SER A 186 -30.93 28.05 12.54
C SER A 186 -30.35 28.93 11.43
N GLU A 187 -29.58 29.93 11.76
CA GLU A 187 -28.89 30.82 10.81
C GLU A 187 -27.55 30.28 10.36
N ASP A 188 -26.98 29.33 11.12
CA ASP A 188 -25.68 28.73 10.84
C ASP A 188 -25.78 27.68 9.73
N ARG A 189 -24.87 27.76 8.77
CA ARG A 189 -24.78 26.78 7.70
C ARG A 189 -23.86 25.63 8.12
N VAL A 190 -24.34 24.40 7.91
CA VAL A 190 -23.57 23.17 8.15
C VAL A 190 -23.10 22.59 6.80
N TYR A 191 -21.85 22.15 6.74
CA TYR A 191 -21.22 21.59 5.55
C TYR A 191 -20.85 20.12 5.78
N ASP A 192 -21.04 19.30 4.75
CA ASP A 192 -20.50 17.93 4.73
C ASP A 192 -19.06 17.91 4.21
N ASN A 193 -18.16 18.52 5.00
CA ASN A 193 -16.77 18.67 4.62
C ASN A 193 -16.07 17.34 4.33
N VAL A 194 -16.46 16.25 4.97
CA VAL A 194 -15.87 14.93 4.75
C VAL A 194 -16.36 14.32 3.45
N GLY A 195 -17.66 14.35 3.21
CA GLY A 195 -18.26 13.85 1.98
C GLY A 195 -17.77 14.62 0.75
N ASP A 196 -17.73 15.94 0.86
CA ASP A 196 -17.26 16.82 -0.24
C ASP A 196 -15.75 16.65 -0.53
N PHE A 197 -14.94 16.29 0.47
CA PHE A 197 -13.51 16.08 0.31
C PHE A 197 -13.16 14.74 -0.35
N LEU A 198 -13.91 13.68 -0.06
CA LEU A 198 -13.63 12.35 -0.56
C LEU A 198 -14.25 12.15 -1.94
N GLY A 199 -13.42 11.84 -2.91
CA GLY A 199 -13.81 11.48 -4.25
C GLY A 199 -13.96 9.97 -4.45
N THR A 200 -14.08 9.59 -5.71
CA THR A 200 -14.05 8.19 -6.15
C THR A 200 -12.63 7.80 -6.51
N GLY A 201 -12.13 6.72 -5.90
CA GLY A 201 -10.85 6.13 -6.28
C GLY A 201 -11.01 5.21 -7.50
N PHE A 202 -9.97 5.16 -8.35
CA PHE A 202 -9.98 4.35 -9.55
C PHE A 202 -8.64 3.64 -9.75
N LEU A 203 -8.67 2.31 -9.78
CA LEU A 203 -7.51 1.47 -10.09
C LEU A 203 -7.63 0.91 -11.50
N GLN A 204 -6.54 0.99 -12.26
CA GLN A 204 -6.35 0.33 -13.55
C GLN A 204 -5.08 -0.51 -13.47
N LYS A 205 -5.17 -1.75 -13.92
CA LYS A 205 -4.04 -2.68 -13.97
C LYS A 205 -4.04 -3.45 -15.28
N TYR A 206 -2.89 -3.51 -15.91
CA TYR A 206 -2.66 -4.23 -17.16
C TYR A 206 -1.39 -5.07 -17.03
N ASP A 207 -1.49 -6.34 -17.32
CA ASP A 207 -0.39 -7.29 -17.26
C ASP A 207 -0.30 -8.05 -18.59
N LEU A 208 0.91 -8.17 -19.11
CA LEU A 208 1.23 -8.97 -20.27
C LEU A 208 2.39 -9.91 -19.91
N SER A 209 2.25 -11.19 -20.19
CA SER A 209 3.34 -12.14 -20.00
C SER A 209 3.51 -13.08 -21.19
N LEU A 210 4.76 -13.48 -21.41
CA LEU A 210 5.24 -14.38 -22.42
C LEU A 210 5.98 -15.53 -21.74
N SER A 211 5.64 -16.75 -22.05
CA SER A 211 6.29 -17.95 -21.52
C SER A 211 6.52 -18.95 -22.66
N GLY A 212 7.69 -19.52 -22.72
CA GLY A 212 7.98 -20.55 -23.72
C GLY A 212 9.40 -21.04 -23.63
N GLY A 213 9.72 -22.08 -24.41
CA GLY A 213 11.06 -22.59 -24.46
C GLY A 213 11.19 -24.00 -24.97
N SER A 214 12.39 -24.52 -24.81
CA SER A 214 12.78 -25.88 -25.20
C SER A 214 13.47 -26.59 -24.01
N LYS A 215 13.86 -27.87 -24.21
CA LYS A 215 14.61 -28.60 -23.18
C LYS A 215 15.89 -27.92 -22.71
N LYS A 216 16.54 -27.10 -23.57
CA LYS A 216 17.80 -26.45 -23.29
C LYS A 216 17.67 -24.99 -22.91
N PHE A 217 16.56 -24.35 -23.28
CA PHE A 217 16.36 -22.91 -23.04
C PHE A 217 14.90 -22.61 -22.80
N ASN A 218 14.60 -22.03 -21.65
CA ASN A 218 13.27 -21.55 -21.30
C ASN A 218 13.32 -20.07 -20.93
N ALA A 219 12.31 -19.33 -21.30
CA ALA A 219 12.20 -17.93 -21.00
C ALA A 219 10.78 -17.55 -20.53
N TYR A 220 10.71 -16.71 -19.55
CA TYR A 220 9.52 -16.02 -19.09
C TYR A 220 9.81 -14.52 -19.09
N ALA A 221 8.91 -13.73 -19.62
CA ALA A 221 8.98 -12.28 -19.56
C ALA A 221 7.60 -11.71 -19.26
N SER A 222 7.52 -10.68 -18.43
CA SER A 222 6.29 -9.96 -18.14
C SER A 222 6.51 -8.46 -18.10
N ALA A 223 5.43 -7.73 -18.39
CA ALA A 223 5.33 -6.29 -18.22
C ALA A 223 3.99 -5.98 -17.55
N SER A 224 4.00 -5.16 -16.52
CA SER A 224 2.81 -4.74 -15.78
C SER A 224 2.78 -3.24 -15.62
N TYR A 225 1.63 -2.65 -15.85
CA TYR A 225 1.36 -1.25 -15.59
C TYR A 225 0.16 -1.11 -14.66
N MET A 226 0.31 -0.29 -13.63
CA MET A 226 -0.74 0.01 -12.65
C MET A 226 -0.85 1.53 -12.48
N ASN A 227 -2.07 2.04 -12.60
CA ASN A 227 -2.46 3.39 -12.20
C ASN A 227 -3.53 3.27 -11.12
N ASN A 228 -3.23 3.76 -9.92
CA ASN A 228 -4.12 3.73 -8.78
C ASN A 228 -4.34 5.14 -8.24
N GLU A 229 -5.52 5.67 -8.45
CA GLU A 229 -5.98 6.96 -7.94
C GLU A 229 -6.82 6.73 -6.69
N GLY A 230 -6.45 7.39 -5.59
CA GLY A 230 -7.13 7.27 -4.30
C GLY A 230 -8.42 8.08 -4.22
N MET A 231 -9.18 7.83 -3.15
CA MET A 231 -10.39 8.62 -2.84
C MET A 231 -10.06 10.04 -2.35
N VAL A 232 -8.85 10.26 -1.84
CA VAL A 232 -8.37 11.59 -1.48
C VAL A 232 -7.87 12.30 -2.74
N PRO A 233 -8.25 13.56 -2.99
CA PRO A 233 -7.83 14.29 -4.18
C PRO A 233 -6.32 14.30 -4.36
N LYS A 234 -5.83 14.05 -5.57
CA LYS A 234 -4.40 14.02 -5.93
C LYS A 234 -3.56 12.92 -5.22
N ASP A 235 -4.20 11.96 -4.61
CA ASP A 235 -3.54 10.79 -4.04
C ASP A 235 -3.44 9.69 -5.09
N TYR A 236 -2.24 9.30 -5.48
CA TYR A 236 -2.04 8.29 -6.52
C TYR A 236 -0.78 7.47 -6.34
N LYS A 237 -0.76 6.29 -6.95
CA LYS A 237 0.41 5.44 -7.11
C LYS A 237 0.41 4.83 -8.51
N ASN A 238 1.42 5.17 -9.30
CA ASN A 238 1.66 4.59 -10.62
C ASN A 238 2.85 3.65 -10.52
N ARG A 239 2.77 2.49 -11.14
CA ARG A 239 3.86 1.51 -11.15
C ARG A 239 3.98 0.87 -12.52
N LEU A 240 5.21 0.85 -13.03
CA LEU A 240 5.61 0.05 -14.18
C LEU A 240 6.59 -1.00 -13.68
N SER A 241 6.33 -2.26 -13.97
CA SER A 241 7.26 -3.36 -13.67
C SER A 241 7.52 -4.20 -14.91
N VAL A 242 8.79 -4.60 -15.08
CA VAL A 242 9.22 -5.51 -16.14
C VAL A 242 10.06 -6.61 -15.49
N PHE A 243 9.68 -7.85 -15.72
CA PHE A 243 10.37 -9.01 -15.19
C PHE A 243 10.78 -9.94 -16.34
N VAL A 244 12.00 -10.44 -16.28
CA VAL A 244 12.52 -11.43 -17.23
C VAL A 244 13.24 -12.53 -16.45
N LYS A 245 12.99 -13.76 -16.79
CA LYS A 245 13.65 -14.95 -16.24
C LYS A 245 13.96 -15.94 -17.34
N THR A 246 15.19 -16.40 -17.38
CA THR A 246 15.66 -17.38 -18.36
C THR A 246 16.39 -18.52 -17.66
N ASP A 247 16.13 -19.73 -18.10
CA ASP A 247 16.82 -20.95 -17.70
C ASP A 247 17.54 -21.53 -18.92
N PHE A 248 18.86 -21.67 -18.83
CA PHE A 248 19.69 -22.24 -19.88
C PHE A 248 20.39 -23.49 -19.38
N LYS A 249 20.18 -24.60 -20.05
CA LYS A 249 20.76 -25.92 -19.74
C LYS A 249 21.59 -26.41 -20.94
N PRO A 250 22.86 -25.99 -21.02
CA PRO A 250 23.75 -26.44 -22.12
C PRO A 250 24.01 -27.95 -22.07
N SER A 251 24.02 -28.53 -20.87
CA SER A 251 24.14 -29.98 -20.65
C SER A 251 23.30 -30.41 -19.44
N ASP A 252 23.12 -31.70 -19.21
CA ASP A 252 22.40 -32.22 -18.05
C ASP A 252 23.06 -31.90 -16.70
N GLN A 253 24.35 -31.54 -16.73
CA GLN A 253 25.14 -31.26 -15.56
C GLN A 253 25.22 -29.77 -15.25
N VAL A 254 24.89 -28.88 -16.19
CA VAL A 254 25.00 -27.43 -16.05
C VAL A 254 23.65 -26.77 -16.28
N SER A 255 23.21 -26.01 -15.31
CA SER A 255 22.03 -25.17 -15.42
C SER A 255 22.39 -23.75 -15.00
N VAL A 256 22.07 -22.79 -15.84
CA VAL A 256 22.26 -21.35 -15.59
C VAL A 256 20.90 -20.69 -15.58
N GLN A 257 20.58 -20.03 -14.47
CA GLN A 257 19.36 -19.26 -14.33
C GLN A 257 19.73 -17.77 -14.21
N LEU A 258 19.07 -16.96 -15.01
CA LEU A 258 19.20 -15.49 -14.95
C LEU A 258 17.83 -14.89 -14.74
N SER A 259 17.73 -13.94 -13.84
CA SER A 259 16.50 -13.16 -13.63
C SER A 259 16.84 -11.68 -13.48
N ALA A 260 15.99 -10.83 -14.02
CA ALA A 260 16.05 -9.39 -13.88
C ALA A 260 14.64 -8.85 -13.58
N ASN A 261 14.55 -7.98 -12.59
CA ASN A 261 13.32 -7.29 -12.24
C ASN A 261 13.60 -5.79 -12.22
N PHE A 262 12.81 -5.04 -12.98
CA PHE A 262 12.83 -3.59 -13.01
C PHE A 262 11.48 -3.07 -12.54
N VAL A 263 11.48 -2.19 -11.55
CA VAL A 263 10.27 -1.54 -11.03
C VAL A 263 10.52 -0.04 -10.97
N ASN A 264 9.65 0.71 -11.60
CA ASN A 264 9.56 2.16 -11.46
C ASN A 264 8.21 2.52 -10.85
N SER A 265 8.22 3.23 -9.74
CA SER A 265 7.02 3.61 -9.01
C SER A 265 7.04 5.11 -8.75
N LYS A 266 5.97 5.78 -9.15
CA LYS A 266 5.74 7.20 -8.85
C LYS A 266 4.49 7.31 -8.01
N SER A 267 4.59 8.03 -6.90
CA SER A 267 3.48 8.13 -5.97
C SER A 267 3.39 9.49 -5.31
N ARG A 268 2.17 9.85 -4.94
CA ARG A 268 1.88 11.02 -4.12
C ARG A 268 0.88 10.63 -3.05
N GLY A 269 1.26 10.73 -1.80
CA GLY A 269 0.42 10.42 -0.65
C GLY A 269 -0.21 11.66 -0.02
N PHE A 270 -1.30 11.46 0.72
CA PHE A 270 -1.89 12.51 1.54
C PHE A 270 -1.00 12.75 2.76
N GLY A 271 -0.28 13.89 2.77
CA GLY A 271 0.67 14.24 3.83
C GLY A 271 0.02 14.58 5.17
N ASN A 272 -1.28 14.93 5.18
CA ASN A 272 -2.03 15.23 6.40
C ASN A 272 -2.82 14.01 6.85
N SER A 273 -3.00 13.86 8.15
CA SER A 273 -3.88 12.82 8.70
C SER A 273 -5.34 13.10 8.35
N MET A 274 -6.14 12.05 8.11
CA MET A 274 -7.59 12.17 7.99
C MET A 274 -8.23 12.85 9.21
N SER A 275 -7.57 12.82 10.35
CA SER A 275 -8.01 13.53 11.55
C SER A 275 -8.16 15.04 11.33
N SER A 276 -7.36 15.66 10.47
CA SER A 276 -7.48 17.08 10.14
C SER A 276 -8.77 17.40 9.37
N ILE A 277 -9.27 16.46 8.58
CA ILE A 277 -10.55 16.58 7.88
C ILE A 277 -11.71 16.40 8.86
N TYR A 278 -11.63 15.40 9.73
CA TYR A 278 -12.67 15.15 10.74
C TYR A 278 -12.72 16.24 11.82
N ALA A 279 -11.60 16.89 12.08
CA ALA A 279 -11.52 18.00 13.05
C ALA A 279 -11.92 19.35 12.46
N TRP A 280 -12.18 19.44 11.15
CA TRP A 280 -12.58 20.69 10.53
C TRP A 280 -13.96 21.11 11.03
N PRO A 281 -14.17 22.40 11.42
CA PRO A 281 -15.44 22.87 11.92
C PRO A 281 -16.55 22.72 10.89
N ILE A 282 -17.68 22.19 11.32
CA ILE A 282 -18.80 21.87 10.42
C ILE A 282 -19.51 23.10 9.86
N ASN A 283 -19.41 24.24 10.52
CA ASN A 283 -19.96 25.52 10.08
C ASN A 283 -19.00 26.33 9.18
N LYS A 284 -17.82 25.77 8.87
CA LYS A 284 -16.85 26.35 7.94
C LYS A 284 -16.67 25.48 6.70
N ASN A 285 -16.76 26.09 5.54
CA ASN A 285 -16.59 25.38 4.28
C ASN A 285 -15.12 25.07 4.04
N MET A 286 -14.75 23.79 4.10
CA MET A 286 -13.35 23.34 3.88
C MET A 286 -12.92 23.53 2.42
N SER A 287 -13.84 23.50 1.45
CA SER A 287 -13.53 23.67 0.03
C SER A 287 -13.20 25.11 -0.37
N ASP A 288 -13.49 26.08 0.50
CA ASP A 288 -13.11 27.47 0.31
C ASP A 288 -11.67 27.74 0.78
N TYR A 289 -10.72 27.14 0.08
CA TYR A 289 -9.30 27.07 0.50
C TYR A 289 -8.39 28.05 -0.25
N VAL A 290 -8.90 28.75 -1.26
CA VAL A 290 -8.12 29.70 -2.09
C VAL A 290 -8.91 30.98 -2.33
N THR A 291 -8.28 32.11 -2.11
CA THR A 291 -8.84 33.41 -2.45
C THR A 291 -8.88 33.63 -3.97
N LYS A 292 -9.56 34.67 -4.42
CA LYS A 292 -9.60 35.03 -5.85
C LYS A 292 -8.21 35.36 -6.42
N GLU A 293 -7.27 35.77 -5.58
CA GLU A 293 -5.87 36.07 -5.91
C GLU A 293 -4.97 34.83 -5.87
N GLY A 294 -5.52 33.63 -5.61
CA GLY A 294 -4.76 32.38 -5.59
C GLY A 294 -3.96 32.15 -4.29
N ARG A 295 -4.21 32.88 -3.23
CA ARG A 295 -3.59 32.67 -1.91
C ARG A 295 -4.42 31.69 -1.07
N PRO A 296 -3.78 31.02 -0.07
CA PRO A 296 -4.54 30.24 0.91
C PRO A 296 -5.62 31.08 1.58
N ASN A 297 -6.83 30.54 1.66
CA ASN A 297 -7.91 31.22 2.35
C ASN A 297 -7.86 30.90 3.85
N TRP A 298 -7.10 31.67 4.60
CA TRP A 298 -7.01 31.58 6.07
C TRP A 298 -8.34 31.89 6.76
N TRP A 299 -9.12 32.75 6.14
CA TRP A 299 -10.41 33.22 6.65
C TRP A 299 -11.47 32.15 6.72
N ALA A 300 -11.30 31.05 6.00
CA ALA A 300 -12.21 29.91 6.10
C ALA A 300 -12.31 29.37 7.53
N LEU A 301 -11.24 29.51 8.34
CA LEU A 301 -11.19 29.10 9.74
C LEU A 301 -11.26 30.26 10.71
N TYR A 302 -10.64 31.38 10.36
CA TYR A 302 -10.39 32.48 11.30
C TYR A 302 -11.07 33.75 10.80
N ASP A 303 -12.12 34.17 11.48
CA ASP A 303 -12.78 35.44 11.19
C ASP A 303 -11.90 36.60 11.70
N ASN A 304 -11.52 37.52 10.80
CA ASN A 304 -10.78 38.78 11.11
C ASN A 304 -9.32 38.63 11.56
N TRP A 305 -8.58 37.67 11.06
CA TRP A 305 -7.14 37.62 11.26
C TRP A 305 -6.40 38.45 10.19
N ASP A 306 -5.40 39.21 10.63
CA ASP A 306 -4.43 39.89 9.74
C ASP A 306 -3.37 38.88 9.29
N ASP A 307 -2.81 39.06 8.09
CA ASP A 307 -1.70 38.24 7.56
C ASP A 307 -0.51 38.12 8.53
N ARG A 308 -0.33 39.11 9.40
CA ARG A 308 0.70 39.14 10.43
C ARG A 308 0.48 38.13 11.56
N ASP A 309 -0.75 37.80 11.84
CA ASP A 309 -1.10 36.84 12.90
C ASP A 309 -0.89 35.40 12.48
N ILE A 310 -0.73 35.17 11.16
CA ILE A 310 -0.60 33.85 10.54
C ILE A 310 0.87 33.46 10.39
N LEU A 311 1.76 34.43 10.29
CA LEU A 311 3.18 34.22 10.13
C LEU A 311 3.89 34.40 11.48
N ASN A 312 4.78 33.50 11.84
CA ASN A 312 5.70 33.75 12.95
C ASN A 312 6.83 34.75 12.56
N ASP A 313 7.66 35.16 13.51
CA ASP A 313 8.80 36.07 13.29
C ASP A 313 9.79 35.56 12.21
N ALA A 314 9.78 34.28 11.88
CA ALA A 314 10.57 33.67 10.81
C ALA A 314 9.83 33.63 9.46
N GLY A 315 8.66 34.26 9.34
CA GLY A 315 7.83 34.23 8.12
C GLY A 315 7.22 32.86 7.79
N ARG A 316 7.16 31.95 8.76
CA ARG A 316 6.54 30.65 8.59
C ARG A 316 5.08 30.67 8.99
N ILE A 317 4.27 29.97 8.21
CA ILE A 317 2.85 29.79 8.46
C ILE A 317 2.63 29.05 9.77
N THR A 318 1.91 29.67 10.71
CA THR A 318 1.53 29.07 12.00
C THR A 318 0.04 28.71 12.06
N ALA A 319 -0.76 29.19 11.11
CA ALA A 319 -2.18 28.89 11.05
C ALA A 319 -2.47 27.53 10.39
N THR A 320 -3.58 26.93 10.78
CA THR A 320 -4.09 25.70 10.14
C THR A 320 -4.67 26.03 8.78
N VAL A 321 -4.14 25.42 7.74
CA VAL A 321 -4.62 25.55 6.36
C VAL A 321 -5.63 24.46 6.07
N SER A 322 -6.57 24.74 5.17
CA SER A 322 -7.47 23.72 4.68
C SER A 322 -6.70 22.52 4.10
N PRO A 323 -7.11 21.29 4.41
CA PRO A 323 -6.57 20.08 3.79
C PRO A 323 -6.59 20.11 2.26
N TYR A 324 -7.55 20.79 1.64
CA TYR A 324 -7.59 21.01 0.19
C TYR A 324 -6.37 21.78 -0.30
N TYR A 325 -5.96 22.83 0.42
CA TYR A 325 -4.81 23.62 -0.01
C TYR A 325 -3.56 22.77 -0.10
N GLY A 326 -3.25 21.98 0.93
CA GLY A 326 -2.10 21.07 0.91
C GLY A 326 -2.15 20.08 -0.25
N ARG A 327 -3.34 19.60 -0.63
CA ARG A 327 -3.49 18.64 -1.75
C ARG A 327 -3.27 19.25 -3.13
N TYR A 328 -3.71 20.47 -3.34
CA TYR A 328 -3.65 21.12 -4.65
C TYR A 328 -2.39 21.95 -4.89
N TYR A 329 -1.77 22.45 -3.82
CA TYR A 329 -0.62 23.36 -3.90
C TYR A 329 0.68 22.77 -3.35
N ASP A 330 0.62 21.75 -2.50
CA ASP A 330 1.81 21.04 -2.06
C ASP A 330 2.34 20.13 -3.19
N LYS A 331 3.64 20.30 -3.51
CA LYS A 331 4.30 19.60 -4.63
C LYS A 331 5.13 18.41 -4.17
N SER A 332 4.91 17.86 -2.99
CA SER A 332 5.64 16.68 -2.52
C SER A 332 5.25 15.44 -3.34
N GLU A 333 6.08 15.08 -4.31
CA GLU A 333 6.01 13.84 -5.07
C GLU A 333 7.22 12.97 -4.73
N THR A 334 7.01 11.65 -4.63
CA THR A 334 8.09 10.67 -4.42
C THR A 334 8.21 9.80 -5.67
N GLU A 335 9.39 9.77 -6.27
CA GLU A 335 9.77 8.89 -7.38
C GLU A 335 10.55 7.69 -6.90
#